data_0b93d14b459f969f6ec68bbb2d2d9312
#
_entry.id   0b93d14b459f969f6ec68bbb2d2d9312
#
_cell.length_a   1.000
_cell.length_b   1.000
_cell.length_c   1.000
_cell.angle_alpha   90.00
_cell.angle_beta   90.00
_cell.angle_gamma   90.00
#
_symmetry.space_group_name_H-M   'P 1'
#
loop_
_entity.id
_entity.type
_entity.pdbx_description
1 polymer ?
#
loop_
_entity_poly.entity_id
_entity_poly.type
_entity_poly.pdbx_seq_one_letter_code
_entity_poly.pdbx_strand_id
1 'polypeptide(L)'
;VRGLTALGADVHPFIPHRLEEGYGVLMERVPEHLEASDLFLTVDCGITNHAELRELLENGVEVIVTDHHTPGKTPPPGLVVHPALTPDLKEKPTGAGVAFLLLWALHERLGLPPPLEYADLAAVGTIADVAPLWGWNRALVKEGLARIPASSWVGLRLLAEAVGYTGKAAEVAFRIAPRINAASRLGEAEKALRLLLTEDAAEAQALVGELHRLNARRQTLEEAMLRKLLPQADPEAKAIVLLDPEGHPGVMGI
;
A
#
# COMPACT_ATOMS: atom_id res chain seq x y z
N VAL A 1 -6.13 9.57 -1.41
CA VAL A 1 -6.48 10.54 -2.46
C VAL A 1 -7.97 10.87 -2.40
N ARG A 2 -8.87 10.05 -2.99
CA ARG A 2 -10.31 10.37 -3.13
C ARG A 2 -10.98 10.84 -1.84
N GLY A 3 -10.70 10.20 -0.70
CA GLY A 3 -11.33 10.57 0.57
C GLY A 3 -11.01 12.01 1.00
N LEU A 4 -9.76 12.44 0.87
CA LEU A 4 -9.37 13.81 1.18
C LEU A 4 -9.88 14.80 0.12
N THR A 5 -9.84 14.42 -1.16
CA THR A 5 -10.41 15.24 -2.24
C THR A 5 -11.92 15.47 -2.05
N ALA A 6 -12.65 14.45 -1.64
CA ALA A 6 -14.10 14.57 -1.33
C ALA A 6 -14.37 15.50 -0.13
N LEU A 7 -13.39 15.68 0.75
CA LEU A 7 -13.43 16.64 1.86
C LEU A 7 -12.93 18.04 1.48
N GLY A 8 -12.59 18.27 0.21
CA GLY A 8 -12.20 19.57 -0.33
C GLY A 8 -10.69 19.84 -0.38
N ALA A 9 -9.85 18.85 -0.10
CA ALA A 9 -8.40 19.00 -0.25
C ALA A 9 -7.97 18.86 -1.71
N ASP A 10 -6.98 19.66 -2.13
CA ASP A 10 -6.24 19.43 -3.37
C ASP A 10 -5.13 18.42 -3.10
N VAL A 11 -5.22 17.24 -3.70
CA VAL A 11 -4.40 16.08 -3.34
C VAL A 11 -3.55 15.62 -4.50
N HIS A 12 -2.23 15.70 -4.33
CA HIS A 12 -1.23 15.23 -5.29
C HIS A 12 -0.57 13.95 -4.78
N PRO A 13 -0.96 12.75 -5.29
CA PRO A 13 -0.33 11.51 -4.87
C PRO A 13 1.07 11.37 -5.47
N PHE A 14 2.00 10.91 -4.66
CA PHE A 14 3.36 10.56 -5.07
C PHE A 14 3.67 9.12 -4.64
N ILE A 15 4.23 8.32 -5.55
CA ILE A 15 4.75 6.97 -5.26
C ILE A 15 6.18 6.90 -5.80
N PRO A 16 7.21 6.67 -4.95
CA PRO A 16 8.59 6.57 -5.42
C PRO A 16 8.78 5.35 -6.33
N HIS A 17 9.71 5.46 -7.28
CA HIS A 17 10.07 4.36 -8.16
C HIS A 17 10.92 3.34 -7.41
N ARG A 18 10.28 2.25 -6.99
CA ARG A 18 10.84 1.25 -6.06
C ARG A 18 12.24 0.73 -6.42
N LEU A 19 12.54 0.56 -7.71
CA LEU A 19 13.81 -0.03 -8.17
C LEU A 19 14.93 0.99 -8.30
N GLU A 20 14.61 2.26 -8.51
CA GLU A 20 15.57 3.33 -8.73
C GLU A 20 15.76 4.18 -7.48
N GLU A 21 14.67 4.46 -6.78
CA GLU A 21 14.62 5.40 -5.67
C GLU A 21 14.51 4.70 -4.29
N GLY A 22 13.94 3.48 -4.26
CA GLY A 22 13.73 2.75 -3.01
C GLY A 22 12.37 2.99 -2.36
N TYR A 23 12.34 3.13 -1.04
CA TYR A 23 11.12 3.23 -0.24
C TYR A 23 11.13 4.43 0.69
N GLY A 24 9.94 4.86 1.08
CA GLY A 24 9.74 5.90 2.10
C GLY A 24 9.81 7.30 1.52
N VAL A 25 10.18 8.26 2.35
CA VAL A 25 10.38 9.65 1.94
C VAL A 25 11.84 9.81 1.51
N LEU A 26 12.05 10.38 0.33
CA LEU A 26 13.37 10.47 -0.29
C LEU A 26 13.90 11.90 -0.19
N MET A 27 15.11 12.07 0.32
CA MET A 27 15.73 13.37 0.47
C MET A 27 15.84 14.12 -0.86
N GLU A 28 16.13 13.42 -1.93
CA GLU A 28 16.26 13.98 -3.28
C GLU A 28 14.93 14.53 -3.83
N ARG A 29 13.79 14.07 -3.27
CA ARG A 29 12.44 14.52 -3.65
C ARG A 29 11.89 15.63 -2.74
N VAL A 30 12.54 15.90 -1.61
CA VAL A 30 12.10 16.97 -0.68
C VAL A 30 11.91 18.32 -1.38
N PRO A 31 12.80 18.79 -2.27
CA PRO A 31 12.58 20.06 -2.97
C PRO A 31 11.27 20.11 -3.78
N GLU A 32 10.90 19.03 -4.45
CA GLU A 32 9.63 18.94 -5.20
C GLU A 32 8.43 19.02 -4.25
N HIS A 33 8.51 18.36 -3.09
CA HIS A 33 7.45 18.39 -2.09
C HIS A 33 7.29 19.75 -1.44
N LEU A 34 8.38 20.49 -1.23
CA LEU A 34 8.35 21.87 -0.72
C LEU A 34 7.65 22.85 -1.67
N GLU A 35 7.79 22.65 -2.98
CA GLU A 35 7.14 23.47 -3.99
C GLU A 35 5.65 23.09 -4.21
N ALA A 36 5.30 21.85 -3.95
CA ALA A 36 4.01 21.29 -4.33
C ALA A 36 2.98 21.22 -3.20
N SER A 37 3.36 21.41 -1.93
CA SER A 37 2.44 21.12 -0.83
C SER A 37 2.58 22.04 0.39
N ASP A 38 1.44 22.42 0.98
CA ASP A 38 1.37 23.04 2.29
C ASP A 38 1.37 21.99 3.42
N LEU A 39 0.90 20.78 3.10
CA LEU A 39 0.81 19.63 4.00
C LEU A 39 1.33 18.37 3.31
N PHE A 40 2.32 17.74 3.90
CA PHE A 40 2.88 16.47 3.46
C PHE A 40 2.34 15.32 4.33
N LEU A 41 1.57 14.43 3.71
CA LEU A 41 0.99 13.26 4.38
C LEU A 41 1.63 11.97 3.88
N THR A 42 2.35 11.26 4.75
CA THR A 42 2.83 9.91 4.42
C THR A 42 1.75 8.86 4.65
N VAL A 43 1.73 7.83 3.82
CA VAL A 43 0.82 6.68 3.96
C VAL A 43 1.63 5.40 3.83
N ASP A 44 1.63 4.57 4.87
CA ASP A 44 2.36 3.29 4.94
C ASP A 44 3.89 3.45 4.90
N CYS A 45 4.40 4.61 5.32
CA CYS A 45 5.82 4.91 5.42
C CYS A 45 6.05 6.14 6.30
N GLY A 46 7.32 6.49 6.52
CA GLY A 46 7.70 7.74 7.16
C GLY A 46 8.13 7.62 8.62
N ILE A 47 7.80 6.53 9.31
CA ILE A 47 8.09 6.39 10.75
C ILE A 47 9.60 6.42 11.09
N THR A 48 10.46 6.21 10.11
CA THR A 48 11.92 6.26 10.25
C THR A 48 12.58 7.41 9.48
N ASN A 49 11.82 8.22 8.74
CA ASN A 49 12.33 9.28 7.88
C ASN A 49 12.53 10.62 8.64
N HIS A 50 13.43 10.64 9.60
CA HIS A 50 13.62 11.80 10.49
C HIS A 50 14.20 13.03 9.81
N ALA A 51 15.17 12.87 8.91
CA ALA A 51 15.89 13.97 8.27
C ALA A 51 15.00 14.64 7.21
N GLU A 52 14.38 13.85 6.36
CA GLU A 52 13.51 14.30 5.27
C GLU A 52 12.29 15.08 5.81
N LEU A 53 11.64 14.52 6.85
CA LEU A 53 10.47 15.16 7.44
C LEU A 53 10.82 16.43 8.24
N ARG A 54 12.02 16.47 8.81
CA ARG A 54 12.51 17.69 9.45
C ARG A 54 12.76 18.80 8.42
N GLU A 55 13.37 18.47 7.30
CA GLU A 55 13.62 19.42 6.22
C GLU A 55 12.31 20.05 5.70
N LEU A 56 11.26 19.24 5.53
CA LEU A 56 9.93 19.73 5.16
C LEU A 56 9.38 20.72 6.20
N LEU A 57 9.41 20.35 7.48
CA LEU A 57 8.88 21.18 8.57
C LEU A 57 9.66 22.49 8.74
N GLU A 58 10.99 22.46 8.68
CA GLU A 58 11.85 23.63 8.82
C GLU A 58 11.65 24.63 7.67
N ASN A 59 11.17 24.16 6.52
CA ASN A 59 10.80 24.98 5.37
C ASN A 59 9.30 25.30 5.26
N GLY A 60 8.52 25.06 6.33
CA GLY A 60 7.16 25.55 6.47
C GLY A 60 6.07 24.61 5.94
N VAL A 61 6.39 23.40 5.50
CA VAL A 61 5.41 22.36 5.13
C VAL A 61 4.99 21.61 6.38
N GLU A 62 3.69 21.54 6.67
CA GLU A 62 3.20 20.70 7.76
C GLU A 62 3.34 19.21 7.42
N VAL A 63 3.60 18.37 8.43
CA VAL A 63 3.85 16.94 8.24
C VAL A 63 2.93 16.10 9.09
N ILE A 64 2.24 15.14 8.45
CA ILE A 64 1.50 14.06 9.10
C ILE A 64 2.06 12.72 8.64
N VAL A 65 2.50 11.90 9.58
CA VAL A 65 2.98 10.55 9.31
C VAL A 65 1.89 9.55 9.65
N THR A 66 1.42 8.77 8.67
CA THR A 66 0.56 7.61 8.92
C THR A 66 1.30 6.34 8.51
N ASP A 67 1.62 5.52 9.50
CA ASP A 67 2.44 4.33 9.29
C ASP A 67 2.09 3.23 10.31
N HIS A 68 2.57 2.02 10.10
CA HIS A 68 2.38 0.88 11.02
C HIS A 68 3.67 0.05 11.19
N HIS A 69 4.72 0.37 10.47
CA HIS A 69 6.02 -0.32 10.56
C HIS A 69 6.66 -0.14 11.95
N THR A 70 7.67 -0.93 12.26
CA THR A 70 8.36 -0.85 13.54
C THR A 70 8.99 0.53 13.75
N PRO A 71 8.56 1.32 14.75
CA PRO A 71 9.13 2.64 14.99
C PRO A 71 10.58 2.52 15.50
N GLY A 72 11.36 3.58 15.24
CA GLY A 72 12.68 3.76 15.84
C GLY A 72 12.59 4.08 17.35
N LYS A 73 13.72 4.48 17.94
CA LYS A 73 13.78 4.85 19.38
C LYS A 73 12.95 6.08 19.71
N THR A 74 12.82 6.97 18.76
CA THR A 74 12.01 8.20 18.86
C THR A 74 11.11 8.31 17.63
N PRO A 75 9.91 8.87 17.75
CA PRO A 75 9.09 9.15 16.58
C PRO A 75 9.74 10.25 15.72
N PRO A 76 9.46 10.29 14.42
CA PRO A 76 9.90 11.40 13.55
C PRO A 76 9.19 12.70 13.93
N PRO A 77 9.69 13.85 13.47
CA PRO A 77 9.02 15.12 13.67
C PRO A 77 7.69 15.19 12.89
N GLY A 78 6.78 16.05 13.34
CA GLY A 78 5.43 16.20 12.81
C GLY A 78 4.37 15.49 13.64
N LEU A 79 3.14 15.42 13.13
CA LEU A 79 2.05 14.67 13.73
C LEU A 79 2.14 13.20 13.32
N VAL A 80 2.25 12.29 14.27
CA VAL A 80 2.40 10.86 13.99
C VAL A 80 1.13 10.09 14.39
N VAL A 81 0.50 9.44 13.42
CA VAL A 81 -0.63 8.53 13.59
C VAL A 81 -0.12 7.11 13.40
N HIS A 82 0.09 6.39 14.50
CA HIS A 82 0.74 5.09 14.46
C HIS A 82 0.20 4.15 15.56
N PRO A 83 -0.16 2.89 15.24
CA PRO A 83 -0.76 1.98 16.21
C PRO A 83 0.15 1.66 17.40
N ALA A 84 1.47 1.56 17.22
CA ALA A 84 2.40 1.30 18.31
C ALA A 84 2.56 2.49 19.29
N LEU A 85 2.14 3.69 18.88
CA LEU A 85 2.17 4.90 19.71
C LEU A 85 0.80 5.21 20.33
N THR A 86 -0.23 4.39 20.05
CA THR A 86 -1.56 4.54 20.58
C THR A 86 -1.69 3.68 21.83
N PRO A 87 -1.90 4.28 23.03
CA PRO A 87 -2.07 3.52 24.26
C PRO A 87 -3.23 2.52 24.15
N ASP A 88 -3.04 1.33 24.70
CA ASP A 88 -4.05 0.27 24.82
C ASP A 88 -4.60 -0.32 23.50
N LEU A 89 -4.10 0.10 22.36
CA LEU A 89 -4.46 -0.50 21.08
C LEU A 89 -3.81 -1.88 20.95
N LYS A 90 -4.63 -2.94 21.08
CA LYS A 90 -4.18 -4.34 20.97
C LYS A 90 -4.05 -4.80 19.53
N GLU A 91 -4.88 -4.29 18.66
CA GLU A 91 -4.87 -4.56 17.24
C GLU A 91 -3.76 -3.78 16.54
N LYS A 92 -3.21 -4.38 15.49
CA LYS A 92 -2.22 -3.74 14.63
C LYS A 92 -2.83 -3.55 13.23
N PRO A 93 -3.48 -2.41 12.96
CA PRO A 93 -3.91 -2.08 11.61
C PRO A 93 -2.70 -1.96 10.69
N THR A 94 -2.89 -2.28 9.42
CA THR A 94 -1.90 -2.07 8.33
C THR A 94 -1.86 -0.61 7.94
N GLY A 95 -0.93 -0.20 7.06
CA GLY A 95 -0.90 1.16 6.51
C GLY A 95 -2.24 1.56 5.86
N ALA A 96 -2.85 0.64 5.10
CA ALA A 96 -4.20 0.86 4.54
C ALA A 96 -5.27 1.00 5.64
N GLY A 97 -5.15 0.22 6.72
CA GLY A 97 -6.02 0.32 7.90
C GLY A 97 -5.86 1.63 8.64
N VAL A 98 -4.63 2.12 8.82
CA VAL A 98 -4.34 3.43 9.45
C VAL A 98 -4.91 4.56 8.61
N ALA A 99 -4.73 4.51 7.28
CA ALA A 99 -5.30 5.50 6.37
C ALA A 99 -6.84 5.53 6.43
N PHE A 100 -7.48 4.37 6.52
CA PHE A 100 -8.94 4.28 6.70
C PHE A 100 -9.40 4.84 8.04
N LEU A 101 -8.68 4.57 9.13
CA LEU A 101 -8.97 5.12 10.46
C LEU A 101 -8.81 6.64 10.50
N LEU A 102 -7.78 7.18 9.84
CA LEU A 102 -7.61 8.62 9.72
C LEU A 102 -8.82 9.26 9.00
N LEU A 103 -9.24 8.67 7.88
CA LEU A 103 -10.41 9.15 7.15
C LEU A 103 -11.69 9.04 7.99
N TRP A 104 -11.85 7.95 8.75
CA TRP A 104 -12.97 7.77 9.67
C TRP A 104 -13.01 8.87 10.74
N ALA A 105 -11.86 9.14 11.38
CA ALA A 105 -11.74 10.20 12.38
C ALA A 105 -12.06 11.60 11.80
N LEU A 106 -11.65 11.88 10.56
CA LEU A 106 -12.02 13.11 9.85
C LEU A 106 -13.52 13.21 9.61
N HIS A 107 -14.17 12.13 9.15
CA HIS A 107 -15.62 12.09 8.97
C HIS A 107 -16.36 12.34 10.29
N GLU A 108 -15.94 11.67 11.36
CA GLU A 108 -16.52 11.87 12.70
C GLU A 108 -16.37 13.32 13.18
N ARG A 109 -15.19 13.90 13.01
CA ARG A 109 -14.90 15.30 13.37
C ARG A 109 -15.74 16.30 12.59
N LEU A 110 -16.07 15.99 11.34
CA LEU A 110 -16.89 16.83 10.47
C LEU A 110 -18.40 16.53 10.57
N GLY A 111 -18.81 15.59 11.43
CA GLY A 111 -20.22 15.19 11.54
C GLY A 111 -20.75 14.44 10.33
N LEU A 112 -19.87 13.82 9.54
CA LEU A 112 -20.22 13.03 8.37
C LEU A 112 -20.45 11.56 8.73
N PRO A 113 -21.19 10.80 7.92
CA PRO A 113 -21.36 9.36 8.15
C PRO A 113 -20.01 8.63 8.00
N PRO A 114 -19.88 7.43 8.64
CA PRO A 114 -18.67 6.61 8.48
C PRO A 114 -18.34 6.33 7.01
N PRO A 115 -17.04 6.44 6.60
CA PRO A 115 -16.62 6.34 5.20
C PRO A 115 -16.52 4.87 4.73
N LEU A 116 -17.59 4.10 4.86
CA LEU A 116 -17.60 2.66 4.58
C LEU A 116 -17.37 2.32 3.11
N GLU A 117 -17.53 3.26 2.20
CA GLU A 117 -17.21 3.12 0.77
C GLU A 117 -15.71 2.90 0.50
N TYR A 118 -14.84 3.17 1.48
CA TYR A 118 -13.39 2.92 1.39
C TYR A 118 -12.99 1.61 2.10
N ALA A 119 -13.93 0.91 2.74
CA ALA A 119 -13.63 -0.30 3.51
C ALA A 119 -13.15 -1.47 2.62
N ASP A 120 -13.56 -1.52 1.36
CA ASP A 120 -13.13 -2.54 0.40
C ASP A 120 -11.62 -2.42 0.08
N LEU A 121 -11.12 -1.22 -0.24
CA LEU A 121 -9.70 -0.98 -0.44
C LEU A 121 -8.88 -1.22 0.83
N ALA A 122 -9.38 -0.76 1.99
CA ALA A 122 -8.73 -1.01 3.26
C ALA A 122 -8.66 -2.50 3.61
N ALA A 123 -9.69 -3.27 3.27
CA ALA A 123 -9.69 -4.73 3.41
C ALA A 123 -8.68 -5.40 2.48
N VAL A 124 -8.59 -4.97 1.22
CA VAL A 124 -7.59 -5.47 0.26
C VAL A 124 -6.19 -5.23 0.80
N GLY A 125 -5.86 -4.02 1.26
CA GLY A 125 -4.56 -3.70 1.85
C GLY A 125 -4.28 -4.50 3.12
N THR A 126 -5.27 -4.65 4.00
CA THR A 126 -5.13 -5.43 5.26
C THR A 126 -4.82 -6.91 4.98
N ILE A 127 -5.45 -7.49 3.98
CA ILE A 127 -5.19 -8.88 3.56
C ILE A 127 -3.84 -9.00 2.86
N ALA A 128 -3.51 -8.04 1.98
CA ALA A 128 -2.26 -8.03 1.22
C ALA A 128 -1.02 -7.97 2.11
N ASP A 129 -1.11 -7.26 3.23
CA ASP A 129 -0.05 -7.11 4.23
C ASP A 129 -0.02 -8.25 5.27
N VAL A 130 -0.84 -9.28 5.09
CA VAL A 130 -0.90 -10.48 5.94
C VAL A 130 -1.14 -10.15 7.43
N ALA A 131 -1.88 -9.08 7.71
CA ALA A 131 -2.20 -8.68 9.07
C ALA A 131 -3.06 -9.73 9.80
N PRO A 132 -2.89 -9.90 11.12
CA PRO A 132 -3.75 -10.77 11.90
C PRO A 132 -5.22 -10.38 11.81
N LEU A 133 -6.08 -11.29 11.34
CA LEU A 133 -7.51 -11.04 11.13
C LEU A 133 -8.33 -11.35 12.39
N TRP A 134 -8.11 -10.59 13.45
CA TRP A 134 -8.91 -10.61 14.67
C TRP A 134 -9.29 -9.17 15.08
N GLY A 135 -10.21 -9.01 16.02
CA GLY A 135 -10.67 -7.71 16.49
C GLY A 135 -11.15 -6.80 15.35
N TRP A 136 -10.63 -5.59 15.32
CA TRP A 136 -10.99 -4.56 14.35
C TRP A 136 -10.60 -4.94 12.90
N ASN A 137 -9.39 -5.51 12.69
CA ASN A 137 -8.97 -5.95 11.35
C ASN A 137 -9.96 -6.95 10.75
N ARG A 138 -10.48 -7.88 11.58
CA ARG A 138 -11.49 -8.84 11.14
C ARG A 138 -12.81 -8.16 10.77
N ALA A 139 -13.25 -7.18 11.54
CA ALA A 139 -14.47 -6.43 11.27
C ALA A 139 -14.35 -5.66 9.95
N LEU A 140 -13.25 -4.93 9.77
CA LEU A 140 -12.95 -4.19 8.54
C LEU A 140 -12.91 -5.12 7.32
N VAL A 141 -12.17 -6.23 7.42
CA VAL A 141 -12.04 -7.18 6.31
C VAL A 141 -13.39 -7.80 5.96
N LYS A 142 -14.19 -8.19 6.94
CA LYS A 142 -15.54 -8.72 6.71
C LYS A 142 -16.43 -7.73 5.97
N GLU A 143 -16.42 -6.47 6.38
CA GLU A 143 -17.18 -5.39 5.75
C GLU A 143 -16.68 -5.13 4.32
N GLY A 144 -15.37 -4.99 4.14
CA GLY A 144 -14.78 -4.69 2.84
C GLY A 144 -14.97 -5.81 1.82
N LEU A 145 -14.78 -7.08 2.20
CA LEU A 145 -14.99 -8.22 1.31
C LEU A 145 -16.41 -8.26 0.73
N ALA A 146 -17.41 -7.94 1.56
CA ALA A 146 -18.80 -7.91 1.11
C ALA A 146 -19.08 -6.79 0.09
N ARG A 147 -18.27 -5.71 0.10
CA ARG A 147 -18.42 -4.54 -0.77
C ARG A 147 -17.73 -4.69 -2.12
N ILE A 148 -16.67 -5.49 -2.24
CA ILE A 148 -15.88 -5.62 -3.47
C ILE A 148 -16.75 -5.86 -4.73
N PRO A 149 -17.76 -6.75 -4.75
CA PRO A 149 -18.56 -7.00 -5.94
C PRO A 149 -19.35 -5.79 -6.44
N ALA A 150 -19.71 -4.88 -5.54
CA ALA A 150 -20.43 -3.64 -5.82
C ALA A 150 -19.59 -2.39 -5.51
N SER A 151 -18.27 -2.53 -5.56
CA SER A 151 -17.33 -1.46 -5.27
C SER A 151 -17.56 -0.24 -6.16
N SER A 152 -17.53 0.94 -5.57
CA SER A 152 -17.53 2.21 -6.31
C SER A 152 -16.22 2.47 -7.06
N TRP A 153 -15.17 1.73 -6.72
CA TRP A 153 -13.88 1.74 -7.40
C TRP A 153 -13.96 0.86 -8.64
N VAL A 154 -14.16 1.48 -9.79
CA VAL A 154 -14.34 0.78 -11.08
C VAL A 154 -13.20 -0.21 -11.33
N GLY A 155 -11.96 0.21 -11.08
CA GLY A 155 -10.78 -0.64 -11.26
C GLY A 155 -10.76 -1.86 -10.33
N LEU A 156 -11.09 -1.68 -9.04
CA LEU A 156 -11.15 -2.81 -8.10
C LEU A 156 -12.23 -3.81 -8.50
N ARG A 157 -13.42 -3.31 -8.88
CA ARG A 157 -14.53 -4.17 -9.31
C ARG A 157 -14.16 -4.99 -10.54
N LEU A 158 -13.63 -4.35 -11.59
CA LEU A 158 -13.22 -5.03 -12.82
C LEU A 158 -12.06 -6.01 -12.58
N LEU A 159 -11.11 -5.66 -11.70
CA LEU A 159 -10.04 -6.59 -11.31
C LEU A 159 -10.60 -7.81 -10.58
N ALA A 160 -11.55 -7.62 -9.66
CA ALA A 160 -12.21 -8.69 -8.94
C ALA A 160 -13.00 -9.62 -9.87
N GLU A 161 -13.75 -9.06 -10.82
CA GLU A 161 -14.46 -9.82 -11.87
C GLU A 161 -13.48 -10.64 -12.71
N ALA A 162 -12.39 -10.02 -13.18
CA ALA A 162 -11.39 -10.67 -14.04
C ALA A 162 -10.67 -11.84 -13.37
N VAL A 163 -10.58 -11.85 -12.03
CA VAL A 163 -9.96 -12.96 -11.28
C VAL A 163 -10.97 -13.97 -10.74
N GLY A 164 -12.25 -13.79 -11.02
CA GLY A 164 -13.32 -14.68 -10.55
C GLY A 164 -13.50 -14.60 -9.03
N TYR A 165 -13.56 -13.40 -8.47
CA TYR A 165 -13.76 -13.18 -7.03
C TYR A 165 -15.16 -13.64 -6.60
N THR A 166 -15.23 -14.42 -5.49
CA THR A 166 -16.48 -14.99 -4.95
C THR A 166 -16.75 -14.60 -3.49
N GLY A 167 -15.98 -13.66 -2.92
CA GLY A 167 -16.18 -13.16 -1.56
C GLY A 167 -15.18 -13.69 -0.52
N LYS A 168 -14.10 -14.35 -0.94
CA LYS A 168 -13.15 -14.98 -0.01
C LYS A 168 -11.88 -14.17 0.15
N ALA A 169 -11.39 -14.04 1.40
CA ALA A 169 -10.12 -13.39 1.70
C ALA A 169 -8.94 -14.04 0.95
N ALA A 170 -8.93 -15.35 0.79
CA ALA A 170 -7.90 -16.07 0.03
C ALA A 170 -7.83 -15.63 -1.45
N GLU A 171 -8.95 -15.25 -2.06
CA GLU A 171 -8.96 -14.74 -3.44
C GLU A 171 -8.35 -13.34 -3.53
N VAL A 172 -8.55 -12.52 -2.51
CA VAL A 172 -7.85 -11.23 -2.39
C VAL A 172 -6.35 -11.49 -2.22
N ALA A 173 -5.94 -12.33 -1.28
CA ALA A 173 -4.54 -12.62 -0.99
C ALA A 173 -3.77 -13.20 -2.19
N PHE A 174 -4.39 -14.12 -2.94
CA PHE A 174 -3.69 -14.88 -3.99
C PHE A 174 -4.04 -14.48 -5.43
N ARG A 175 -5.09 -13.65 -5.63
CA ARG A 175 -5.52 -13.26 -6.97
C ARG A 175 -5.55 -11.74 -7.17
N ILE A 176 -6.10 -10.94 -6.24
CA ILE A 176 -6.20 -9.48 -6.38
C ILE A 176 -4.87 -8.82 -5.99
N ALA A 177 -4.44 -8.96 -4.74
CA ALA A 177 -3.26 -8.31 -4.18
C ALA A 177 -1.96 -8.57 -4.98
N PRO A 178 -1.66 -9.81 -5.45
CA PRO A 178 -0.44 -10.05 -6.23
C PRO A 178 -0.38 -9.28 -7.54
N ARG A 179 -1.51 -8.96 -8.17
CA ARG A 179 -1.54 -8.16 -9.40
C ARG A 179 -1.24 -6.70 -9.14
N ILE A 180 -1.80 -6.14 -8.09
CA ILE A 180 -1.51 -4.77 -7.63
C ILE A 180 -0.04 -4.66 -7.24
N ASN A 181 0.45 -5.58 -6.43
CA ASN A 181 1.83 -5.59 -5.94
C ASN A 181 2.86 -5.80 -7.06
N ALA A 182 2.53 -6.57 -8.09
CA ALA A 182 3.43 -6.82 -9.22
C ALA A 182 3.80 -5.52 -9.95
N ALA A 183 2.89 -4.55 -10.04
CA ALA A 183 3.16 -3.25 -10.64
C ALA A 183 4.31 -2.53 -9.92
N SER A 184 4.25 -2.40 -8.59
CA SER A 184 5.33 -1.79 -7.81
C SER A 184 6.64 -2.58 -7.89
N ARG A 185 6.58 -3.92 -7.82
CA ARG A 185 7.77 -4.78 -7.88
C ARG A 185 8.52 -4.71 -9.20
N LEU A 186 7.84 -4.34 -10.29
CA LEU A 186 8.42 -4.19 -11.63
C LEU A 186 8.62 -2.72 -12.03
N GLY A 187 8.52 -1.77 -11.08
CA GLY A 187 8.76 -0.35 -11.34
C GLY A 187 7.59 0.38 -12.03
N GLU A 188 6.40 -0.17 -12.00
CA GLU A 188 5.23 0.39 -12.69
C GLU A 188 4.06 0.67 -11.71
N ALA A 189 4.38 1.12 -10.48
CA ALA A 189 3.41 1.36 -9.40
C ALA A 189 2.27 2.31 -9.80
N GLU A 190 2.58 3.29 -10.65
CA GLU A 190 1.62 4.26 -11.19
C GLU A 190 0.43 3.60 -11.88
N LYS A 191 0.63 2.47 -12.56
CA LYS A 191 -0.47 1.73 -13.22
C LYS A 191 -1.48 1.17 -12.22
N ALA A 192 -0.99 0.70 -11.06
CA ALA A 192 -1.87 0.22 -10.00
C ALA A 192 -2.63 1.39 -9.35
N LEU A 193 -1.97 2.53 -9.11
CA LEU A 193 -2.62 3.73 -8.62
C LEU A 193 -3.71 4.21 -9.59
N ARG A 194 -3.39 4.33 -10.87
CA ARG A 194 -4.35 4.74 -11.92
C ARG A 194 -5.54 3.80 -12.00
N LEU A 195 -5.31 2.46 -11.95
CA LEU A 195 -6.41 1.49 -11.91
C LEU A 195 -7.37 1.78 -10.77
N LEU A 196 -6.85 2.06 -9.57
CA LEU A 196 -7.68 2.28 -8.39
C LEU A 196 -8.32 3.68 -8.38
N LEU A 197 -7.79 4.65 -9.11
CA LEU A 197 -8.32 6.03 -9.14
C LEU A 197 -9.24 6.31 -10.33
N THR A 198 -9.07 5.61 -11.46
CA THR A 198 -9.87 5.90 -12.66
C THR A 198 -11.36 5.62 -12.46
N GLU A 199 -12.18 6.45 -13.09
CA GLU A 199 -13.63 6.28 -13.20
C GLU A 199 -14.03 5.79 -14.59
N ASP A 200 -13.10 5.81 -15.55
CA ASP A 200 -13.31 5.31 -16.90
C ASP A 200 -13.18 3.78 -16.94
N ALA A 201 -14.27 3.11 -17.28
CA ALA A 201 -14.33 1.66 -17.37
C ALA A 201 -13.42 1.09 -18.49
N ALA A 202 -13.24 1.82 -19.59
CA ALA A 202 -12.38 1.36 -20.68
C ALA A 202 -10.90 1.45 -20.27
N GLU A 203 -10.47 2.54 -19.62
CA GLU A 203 -9.14 2.67 -19.04
C GLU A 203 -8.91 1.59 -17.97
N ALA A 204 -9.86 1.42 -17.04
CA ALA A 204 -9.77 0.40 -16.00
C ALA A 204 -9.60 -1.00 -16.60
N GLN A 205 -10.35 -1.36 -17.63
CA GLN A 205 -10.24 -2.65 -18.31
C GLN A 205 -8.86 -2.85 -18.95
N ALA A 206 -8.31 -1.82 -19.58
CA ALA A 206 -6.96 -1.84 -20.15
C ALA A 206 -5.89 -2.06 -19.05
N LEU A 207 -5.99 -1.32 -17.94
CA LEU A 207 -5.07 -1.42 -16.80
C LEU A 207 -5.17 -2.78 -16.10
N VAL A 208 -6.35 -3.38 -15.98
CA VAL A 208 -6.51 -4.77 -15.50
C VAL A 208 -5.70 -5.72 -16.37
N GLY A 209 -5.77 -5.60 -17.69
CA GLY A 209 -4.97 -6.41 -18.62
C GLY A 209 -3.47 -6.20 -18.43
N GLU A 210 -3.03 -4.98 -18.15
CA GLU A 210 -1.62 -4.68 -17.88
C GLU A 210 -1.16 -5.30 -16.56
N LEU A 211 -1.94 -5.18 -15.48
CA LEU A 211 -1.61 -5.79 -14.19
C LEU A 211 -1.56 -7.33 -14.28
N HIS A 212 -2.41 -7.95 -15.09
CA HIS A 212 -2.30 -9.37 -15.38
C HIS A 212 -0.95 -9.74 -16.02
N ARG A 213 -0.51 -8.97 -17.04
CA ARG A 213 0.78 -9.17 -17.70
C ARG A 213 1.96 -8.96 -16.76
N LEU A 214 1.93 -7.91 -15.94
CA LEU A 214 2.95 -7.65 -14.93
C LEU A 214 3.04 -8.77 -13.89
N ASN A 215 1.92 -9.27 -13.40
CA ASN A 215 1.93 -10.39 -12.46
C ASN A 215 2.46 -11.69 -13.11
N ALA A 216 2.11 -11.99 -14.37
CA ALA A 216 2.66 -13.13 -15.10
C ALA A 216 4.18 -12.98 -15.29
N ARG A 217 4.67 -11.79 -15.67
CA ARG A 217 6.11 -11.51 -15.77
C ARG A 217 6.82 -11.69 -14.43
N ARG A 218 6.25 -11.16 -13.34
CA ARG A 218 6.80 -11.35 -11.99
C ARG A 218 6.93 -12.84 -11.65
N GLN A 219 5.89 -13.66 -11.91
CA GLN A 219 5.92 -15.12 -11.68
C GLN A 219 7.01 -15.80 -12.51
N THR A 220 7.15 -15.46 -13.78
CA THR A 220 8.23 -16.00 -14.63
C THR A 220 9.62 -15.68 -14.08
N LEU A 221 9.83 -14.45 -13.59
CA LEU A 221 11.10 -14.05 -12.96
C LEU A 221 11.37 -14.83 -11.67
N GLU A 222 10.35 -14.97 -10.82
CA GLU A 222 10.42 -15.73 -9.57
C GLU A 222 10.78 -17.21 -9.84
N GLU A 223 10.08 -17.86 -10.78
CA GLU A 223 10.35 -19.24 -11.17
C GLU A 223 11.75 -19.43 -11.76
N ALA A 224 12.24 -18.47 -12.54
CA ALA A 224 13.59 -18.52 -13.07
C ALA A 224 14.65 -18.43 -11.96
N MET A 225 14.46 -17.52 -11.00
CA MET A 225 15.35 -17.39 -9.85
C MET A 225 15.32 -18.64 -8.98
N LEU A 226 14.13 -19.19 -8.67
CA LEU A 226 14.00 -20.43 -7.89
C LEU A 226 14.68 -21.60 -8.58
N ARG A 227 14.51 -21.78 -9.88
CA ARG A 227 15.19 -22.85 -10.65
C ARG A 227 16.71 -22.72 -10.61
N LYS A 228 17.24 -21.50 -10.58
CA LYS A 228 18.69 -21.23 -10.52
C LYS A 228 19.25 -21.44 -9.12
N LEU A 229 18.53 -21.04 -8.09
CA LEU A 229 19.01 -21.00 -6.70
C LEU A 229 18.71 -22.29 -5.92
N LEU A 230 17.54 -22.87 -6.08
CA LEU A 230 17.10 -24.03 -5.30
C LEU A 230 18.08 -25.23 -5.34
N PRO A 231 18.71 -25.58 -6.47
CA PRO A 231 19.70 -26.66 -6.52
C PRO A 231 20.98 -26.38 -5.72
N GLN A 232 21.22 -25.13 -5.35
CA GLN A 232 22.40 -24.73 -4.55
C GLN A 232 22.11 -24.76 -3.05
N ALA A 233 20.85 -24.92 -2.66
CA ALA A 233 20.43 -24.97 -1.27
C ALA A 233 20.74 -26.35 -0.67
N ASP A 234 21.46 -26.39 0.46
CA ASP A 234 21.59 -27.59 1.28
C ASP A 234 20.36 -27.72 2.20
N PRO A 235 19.49 -28.71 2.02
CA PRO A 235 18.28 -28.88 2.83
C PRO A 235 18.57 -29.22 4.30
N GLU A 236 19.79 -29.70 4.63
CA GLU A 236 20.21 -30.03 5.99
C GLU A 236 20.87 -28.82 6.71
N ALA A 237 21.13 -27.73 5.99
CA ALA A 237 21.77 -26.54 6.56
C ALA A 237 20.80 -25.81 7.50
N LYS A 238 21.33 -25.34 8.65
CA LYS A 238 20.57 -24.52 9.62
C LYS A 238 20.25 -23.12 9.11
N ALA A 239 20.99 -22.65 8.12
CA ALA A 239 20.77 -21.38 7.42
C ALA A 239 21.22 -21.53 5.97
N ILE A 240 20.45 -20.95 5.06
CA ILE A 240 20.74 -20.97 3.61
C ILE A 240 20.94 -19.53 3.19
N VAL A 241 22.10 -19.22 2.61
CA VAL A 241 22.43 -17.91 2.02
C VAL A 241 22.83 -18.15 0.57
N LEU A 242 22.04 -17.61 -0.36
CA LEU A 242 22.25 -17.76 -1.79
C LEU A 242 22.38 -16.39 -2.43
N LEU A 243 23.21 -16.28 -3.46
CA LEU A 243 23.46 -15.05 -4.20
C LEU A 243 23.06 -15.24 -5.67
N ASP A 244 22.21 -14.35 -6.17
CA ASP A 244 21.96 -14.21 -7.60
C ASP A 244 22.21 -12.76 -8.04
N PRO A 245 23.43 -12.44 -8.53
CA PRO A 245 23.78 -11.08 -8.95
C PRO A 245 22.93 -10.55 -10.13
N GLU A 246 22.33 -11.45 -10.91
CA GLU A 246 21.46 -11.13 -12.04
C GLU A 246 19.98 -11.16 -11.65
N GLY A 247 19.67 -11.53 -10.41
CA GLY A 247 18.32 -11.65 -9.91
C GLY A 247 17.61 -10.29 -9.88
N HIS A 248 16.31 -10.29 -10.22
CA HIS A 248 15.51 -9.07 -10.24
C HIS A 248 15.22 -8.60 -8.80
N PRO A 249 15.70 -7.40 -8.36
CA PRO A 249 15.61 -6.98 -6.95
C PRO A 249 14.18 -6.87 -6.43
N GLY A 250 13.21 -6.47 -7.26
CA GLY A 250 11.79 -6.39 -6.89
C GLY A 250 11.11 -7.74 -6.65
N VAL A 251 11.78 -8.85 -7.03
CA VAL A 251 11.22 -10.22 -6.92
C VAL A 251 11.90 -11.03 -5.81
N MET A 252 13.12 -10.69 -5.40
CA MET A 252 13.91 -11.42 -4.40
C MET A 252 13.22 -11.57 -3.02
N GLY A 253 12.26 -10.73 -2.69
CA GLY A 253 11.58 -10.73 -1.38
C GLY A 253 10.18 -11.39 -1.40
N ILE A 254 9.93 -12.34 -2.31
CA ILE A 254 8.64 -13.03 -2.42
C ILE A 254 8.69 -14.42 -1.78
#